data_915dabbc32db3255d5b5f5984c5d511e
#
_entry.id   915dabbc32db3255d5b5f5984c5d511e
#
_cell.length_a   1.000
_cell.length_b   1.000
_cell.length_c   1.000
_cell.angle_alpha   90.00
_cell.angle_beta   90.00
_cell.angle_gamma   90.00
#
_symmetry.space_group_name_H-M   'P 1'
#
loop_
_entity.id
_entity.type
_entity.pdbx_description
1 polymer ?
#
loop_
_entity_poly.entity_id
_entity_poly.type
_entity_poly.pdbx_seq_one_letter_code
_entity_poly.pdbx_strand_id
1 'polypeptide(L)'
;MGWKIDDGRPIWTQLKEQMIKRIVSGTYPSGEKLPSVRDLAGEAGVNPNTMQRALSALDQDGLTITNRTSGRCVTEDVTKIEECRKDIAHKIVKQ
;
A
#
# COMPACT_ATOMS: atom_id res chain seq x y z
N MET A 1 -4.39 -9.05 -11.78
CA MET A 1 -5.35 -8.38 -10.91
C MET A 1 -5.22 -6.88 -11.08
N GLY A 2 -6.28 -6.22 -11.50
CA GLY A 2 -6.23 -4.80 -11.80
C GLY A 2 -6.43 -3.91 -10.59
N TRP A 3 -6.09 -2.66 -10.77
CA TRP A 3 -6.34 -1.62 -9.80
C TRP A 3 -7.73 -1.04 -10.07
N LYS A 4 -8.62 -1.13 -9.10
CA LYS A 4 -9.97 -0.58 -9.24
C LYS A 4 -10.01 0.78 -8.56
N ILE A 5 -10.10 1.82 -9.37
CA ILE A 5 -10.10 3.20 -8.89
C ILE A 5 -11.35 3.88 -9.41
N ASP A 6 -12.14 4.47 -8.51
CA ASP A 6 -13.32 5.23 -8.91
C ASP A 6 -13.13 6.72 -8.61
N ASP A 7 -14.03 7.55 -9.13
CA ASP A 7 -13.91 9.00 -9.02
C ASP A 7 -14.57 9.57 -7.77
N GLY A 8 -15.20 8.73 -6.97
CA GLY A 8 -15.98 9.19 -5.81
C GLY A 8 -15.14 9.57 -4.60
N ARG A 9 -13.86 9.20 -4.57
CA ARG A 9 -12.95 9.48 -3.47
C ARG A 9 -11.57 9.87 -4.00
N PRO A 10 -10.73 10.53 -3.17
CA PRO A 10 -9.37 10.87 -3.61
C PRO A 10 -8.63 9.61 -4.07
N ILE A 11 -7.95 9.73 -5.20
CA ILE A 11 -7.28 8.58 -5.81
C ILE A 11 -6.18 8.03 -4.91
N TRP A 12 -5.38 8.92 -4.28
CA TRP A 12 -4.27 8.47 -3.44
C TRP A 12 -4.75 7.62 -2.25
N THR A 13 -5.93 7.93 -1.71
CA THR A 13 -6.52 7.14 -0.62
C THR A 13 -6.84 5.73 -1.07
N GLN A 14 -7.42 5.61 -2.26
CA GLN A 14 -7.76 4.31 -2.84
C GLN A 14 -6.50 3.50 -3.14
N LEU A 15 -5.46 4.15 -3.64
CA LEU A 15 -4.18 3.48 -3.90
C LEU A 15 -3.57 2.95 -2.59
N LYS A 16 -3.61 3.76 -1.53
CA LYS A 16 -3.13 3.35 -0.22
C LYS A 16 -3.88 2.12 0.27
N GLU A 17 -5.21 2.13 0.18
CA GLU A 17 -6.04 1.00 0.60
C GLU A 17 -5.70 -0.27 -0.15
N GLN A 18 -5.51 -0.18 -1.45
CA GLN A 18 -5.18 -1.35 -2.26
C GLN A 18 -3.79 -1.87 -1.96
N MET A 19 -2.84 -0.99 -1.69
CA MET A 19 -1.50 -1.41 -1.26
C MET A 19 -1.57 -2.15 0.07
N ILE A 20 -2.35 -1.64 1.03
CA ILE A 20 -2.53 -2.31 2.32
C ILE A 20 -3.09 -3.72 2.11
N LYS A 21 -4.11 -3.85 1.27
CA LYS A 21 -4.69 -5.18 0.98
C LYS A 21 -3.65 -6.14 0.41
N ARG A 22 -2.79 -5.67 -0.48
CA ARG A 22 -1.74 -6.49 -1.07
C ARG A 22 -0.69 -6.90 -0.04
N ILE A 23 -0.40 -6.01 0.91
CA ILE A 23 0.55 -6.31 1.99
C ILE A 23 -0.05 -7.34 2.95
N VAL A 24 -1.29 -7.15 3.39
CA VAL A 24 -1.90 -8.07 4.35
C VAL A 24 -2.24 -9.42 3.73
N SER A 25 -2.47 -9.47 2.41
CA SER A 25 -2.76 -10.72 1.72
C SER A 25 -1.48 -11.51 1.37
N GLY A 26 -0.32 -10.91 1.55
CA GLY A 26 0.95 -11.56 1.22
C GLY A 26 1.38 -11.39 -0.23
N THR A 27 0.66 -10.62 -1.03
CA THR A 27 1.09 -10.29 -2.39
C THR A 27 2.43 -9.59 -2.36
N TYR A 28 2.62 -8.69 -1.39
CA TYR A 28 3.92 -8.10 -1.06
C TYR A 28 4.31 -8.58 0.32
N PRO A 29 5.10 -9.67 0.42
CA PRO A 29 5.44 -10.24 1.73
C PRO A 29 6.29 -9.31 2.59
N SER A 30 6.25 -9.55 3.89
CA SER A 30 7.07 -8.82 4.85
C SER A 30 8.53 -8.83 4.45
N GLY A 31 9.17 -7.67 4.49
CA GLY A 31 10.59 -7.52 4.15
C GLY A 31 10.88 -7.46 2.66
N GLU A 32 9.89 -7.68 1.82
CA GLU A 32 10.08 -7.71 0.37
C GLU A 32 10.16 -6.30 -0.21
N LYS A 33 11.00 -6.14 -1.23
CA LYS A 33 11.12 -4.87 -1.94
C LYS A 33 9.89 -4.65 -2.81
N LEU A 34 9.33 -3.45 -2.73
CA LEU A 34 8.19 -3.06 -3.56
C LEU A 34 8.67 -2.60 -4.93
N PRO A 35 7.80 -2.69 -5.96
CA PRO A 35 8.09 -2.05 -7.24
C PRO A 35 8.29 -0.55 -7.06
N SER A 36 8.94 0.09 -8.03
CA SER A 36 9.16 1.53 -7.97
C SER A 36 7.86 2.31 -8.06
N VAL A 37 7.90 3.57 -7.64
CA VAL A 37 6.73 4.47 -7.77
C VAL A 37 6.25 4.50 -9.22
N ARG A 38 7.17 4.61 -10.18
CA ARG A 38 6.81 4.66 -11.60
C ARG A 38 6.15 3.39 -12.07
N ASP A 39 6.66 2.24 -11.64
CA ASP A 39 6.09 0.95 -12.01
C ASP A 39 4.68 0.82 -11.46
N LEU A 40 4.49 1.14 -10.18
CA LEU A 40 3.18 1.07 -9.55
C LEU A 40 2.20 2.05 -10.18
N ALA A 41 2.64 3.26 -10.48
CA ALA A 41 1.80 4.26 -11.12
C ALA A 41 1.39 3.79 -12.52
N GLY A 42 2.31 3.16 -13.25
CA GLY A 42 2.01 2.60 -14.57
C GLY A 42 0.99 1.49 -14.50
N GLU A 43 1.12 0.59 -13.52
CA GLU A 43 0.15 -0.49 -13.32
C GLU A 43 -1.25 0.05 -13.00
N ALA A 44 -1.31 1.06 -12.14
CA ALA A 44 -2.57 1.62 -11.69
C ALA A 44 -3.17 2.62 -12.68
N GLY A 45 -2.38 3.07 -13.64
CA GLY A 45 -2.83 4.07 -14.60
C GLY A 45 -3.02 5.46 -14.00
N VAL A 46 -2.16 5.83 -13.04
CA VAL A 46 -2.26 7.11 -12.35
C VAL A 46 -0.95 7.89 -12.48
N ASN A 47 -1.02 9.17 -12.11
CA ASN A 47 0.16 10.03 -12.09
C ASN A 47 1.15 9.55 -11.02
N PRO A 48 2.47 9.52 -11.31
CA PRO A 48 3.46 9.12 -10.31
C PRO A 48 3.41 9.94 -9.03
N ASN A 49 3.08 11.23 -9.09
CA ASN A 49 2.96 12.06 -7.89
C ASN A 49 1.82 11.57 -6.99
N THR A 50 0.73 11.13 -7.58
CA THR A 50 -0.41 10.58 -6.83
C THR A 50 -0.01 9.26 -6.15
N MET A 51 0.70 8.40 -6.87
CA MET A 51 1.20 7.16 -6.30
C MET A 51 2.19 7.42 -5.18
N GLN A 52 3.09 8.40 -5.38
CA GLN A 52 4.07 8.79 -4.36
C GLN A 52 3.38 9.21 -3.06
N ARG A 53 2.29 9.97 -3.18
CA ARG A 53 1.54 10.39 -2.00
C ARG A 53 0.98 9.21 -1.22
N ALA A 54 0.44 8.22 -1.93
CA ALA A 54 -0.08 7.01 -1.30
C ALA A 54 1.02 6.23 -0.58
N LEU A 55 2.17 6.07 -1.23
CA LEU A 55 3.29 5.33 -0.67
C LEU A 55 3.91 6.06 0.53
N SER A 56 3.97 7.39 0.48
CA SER A 56 4.45 8.19 1.60
C SER A 56 3.55 8.02 2.82
N ALA A 57 2.24 7.91 2.61
CA ALA A 57 1.31 7.65 3.70
C ALA A 57 1.55 6.28 4.33
N LEU A 58 1.90 5.27 3.52
CA LEU A 58 2.27 3.95 4.05
C LEU A 58 3.55 4.02 4.89
N ASP A 59 4.54 4.81 4.44
CA ASP A 59 5.77 5.01 5.21
C ASP A 59 5.44 5.64 6.57
N GLN A 60 4.54 6.62 6.60
CA GLN A 60 4.14 7.29 7.84
C GLN A 60 3.45 6.32 8.79
N ASP A 61 2.68 5.38 8.25
CA ASP A 61 2.00 4.36 9.05
C ASP A 61 2.94 3.25 9.50
N GLY A 62 4.17 3.25 9.00
CA GLY A 62 5.16 2.23 9.36
C GLY A 62 4.98 0.91 8.64
N LEU A 63 4.11 0.85 7.63
CA LEU A 63 3.89 -0.37 6.84
C LEU A 63 4.96 -0.59 5.79
N THR A 64 5.61 0.48 5.36
CA THR A 64 6.71 0.42 4.41
C THR A 64 7.87 1.24 4.93
N ILE A 65 9.08 0.88 4.50
CA ILE A 65 10.30 1.56 4.90
C ILE A 65 11.08 1.88 3.65
N THR A 66 11.50 3.15 3.53
CA THR A 66 12.33 3.57 2.41
C THR A 66 13.80 3.43 2.80
N ASN A 67 14.54 2.69 1.99
CA ASN A 67 15.96 2.45 2.19
C ASN A 67 16.73 3.07 1.03
N ARG A 68 17.85 3.73 1.33
CA ARG A 68 18.65 4.40 0.31
C ARG A 68 19.21 3.45 -0.75
N THR A 69 19.55 2.24 -0.34
CA THR A 69 20.18 1.28 -1.24
C THR A 69 19.19 0.34 -1.90
N SER A 70 18.16 -0.09 -1.19
CA SER A 70 17.22 -1.09 -1.70
C SER A 70 15.87 -0.53 -2.11
N GLY A 71 15.65 0.77 -1.94
CA GLY A 71 14.36 1.38 -2.25
C GLY A 71 13.34 1.14 -1.15
N ARG A 72 12.07 1.05 -1.52
CA ARG A 72 10.99 0.89 -0.54
C ARG A 72 10.67 -0.58 -0.34
N CYS A 73 10.59 -1.00 0.91
CA CYS A 73 10.32 -2.39 1.29
C CYS A 73 9.14 -2.46 2.25
N VAL A 74 8.45 -3.61 2.26
CA VAL A 74 7.40 -3.87 3.25
C VAL A 74 8.06 -4.04 4.61
N THR A 75 7.42 -3.53 5.66
CA THR A 75 7.94 -3.67 7.04
C THR A 75 8.12 -5.14 7.40
N GLU A 76 9.13 -5.41 8.22
CA GLU A 76 9.31 -6.74 8.80
C GLU A 76 8.52 -6.91 10.10
N ASP A 77 7.87 -5.85 10.56
CA ASP A 77 7.07 -5.88 11.78
C ASP A 77 5.70 -6.49 11.47
N VAL A 78 5.59 -7.79 11.66
CA VAL A 78 4.34 -8.53 11.38
C VAL A 78 3.20 -8.07 12.27
N THR A 79 3.48 -7.49 13.44
CA THR A 79 2.45 -6.96 14.32
C THR A 79 1.69 -5.83 13.64
N LYS A 80 2.41 -4.92 12.97
CA LYS A 80 1.78 -3.83 12.24
C LYS A 80 0.90 -4.33 11.10
N ILE A 81 1.36 -5.36 10.41
CA ILE A 81 0.60 -5.97 9.31
C ILE A 81 -0.67 -6.60 9.85
N GLU A 82 -0.57 -7.32 10.97
CA GLU A 82 -1.74 -7.95 11.60
C GLU A 82 -2.74 -6.92 12.11
N GLU A 83 -2.28 -5.80 12.65
CA GLU A 83 -3.17 -4.73 13.07
C GLU A 83 -3.96 -4.17 11.90
N CYS A 84 -3.31 -3.97 10.76
CA CYS A 84 -3.99 -3.51 9.55
C CYS A 84 -5.01 -4.53 9.05
N ARG A 85 -4.68 -5.81 9.12
CA ARG A 85 -5.59 -6.88 8.74
C ARG A 85 -6.84 -6.88 9.61
N LYS A 86 -6.66 -6.71 10.91
CA LYS A 86 -7.78 -6.65 11.86
C LYS A 86 -8.66 -5.43 11.58
N ASP A 87 -8.07 -4.29 11.29
CA ASP A 87 -8.81 -3.08 10.96
C ASP A 87 -9.68 -3.28 9.72
N ILE A 88 -9.12 -3.90 8.69
CA ILE A 88 -9.88 -4.18 7.47
C ILE A 88 -11.04 -5.13 7.77
N ALA A 89 -10.79 -6.22 8.49
CA ALA A 89 -11.81 -7.18 8.85
C ALA A 89 -12.90 -6.53 9.72
N HIS A 90 -12.50 -5.69 10.66
CA HIS A 90 -13.42 -5.00 11.54
C HIS A 90 -14.33 -4.04 10.75
N LYS A 91 -13.77 -3.31 9.81
CA LYS A 91 -14.56 -2.41 8.94
C LYS A 91 -15.57 -3.18 8.12
N ILE A 92 -15.19 -4.34 7.62
CA ILE A 92 -16.10 -5.19 6.84
C ILE A 92 -17.24 -5.69 7.72
N VAL A 93 -16.95 -6.10 8.95
CA VAL A 93 -17.96 -6.62 9.87
C VAL A 93 -18.95 -5.54 10.27
N LYS A 94 -18.52 -4.30 10.38
CA LYS A 94 -19.40 -3.20 10.78
C LYS A 94 -20.41 -2.80 9.73
N GLN A 95 -20.23 -3.19 8.53
CA GLN A 95 -21.20 -2.93 7.47
C GLN A 95 -22.28 -4.04 7.46
#